data_8c006e9a3a8192b4227fd91b5eb2a862
#
_entry.id   8c006e9a3a8192b4227fd91b5eb2a862
#
_cell.length_a   1.000
_cell.length_b   1.000
_cell.length_c   1.000
_cell.angle_alpha   90.00
_cell.angle_beta   90.00
_cell.angle_gamma   90.00
#
_symmetry.space_group_name_H-M   'P 1'
#
loop_
_entity.id
_entity.type
_entity.pdbx_description
1 polymer ?
#
loop_
_entity_poly.entity_id
_entity_poly.type
_entity_poly.pdbx_seq_one_letter_code
_entity_poly.pdbx_strand_id
1 'polypeptide(L)' 'MKITIRTRTLKTGSRSIYLDFYEKGKRWNEYLNLFLVPDDAPDARRLNEAAMAKANEIKSKGIKNHDV' A
#
# COMPACT_ATOMS: atom_id res chain seq x y z
N MET A 1 -17.34 -2.16 -4.87
CA MET A 1 -15.95 -2.58 -4.85
C MET A 1 -15.32 -2.34 -3.48
N LYS A 2 -14.55 -3.28 -3.01
CA LYS A 2 -13.86 -3.14 -1.74
C LYS A 2 -12.36 -3.00 -1.97
N ILE A 3 -11.75 -2.01 -1.35
CA ILE A 3 -10.33 -1.76 -1.47
C ILE A 3 -9.72 -1.79 -0.08
N THR A 4 -8.69 -2.60 0.11
CA THR A 4 -8.03 -2.73 1.39
C THR A 4 -6.53 -2.50 1.23
N ILE A 5 -5.94 -1.71 2.12
CA ILE A 5 -4.49 -1.52 2.12
C ILE A 5 -3.86 -2.69 2.86
N ARG A 6 -2.92 -3.36 2.22
CA ARG A 6 -2.23 -4.49 2.82
C ARG A 6 -0.73 -4.33 2.64
N THR A 7 0.02 -5.11 3.38
CA THR A 7 1.47 -5.10 3.27
C THR A 7 1.99 -6.52 3.14
N ARG A 8 3.16 -6.63 2.53
CA ARG A 8 3.84 -7.90 2.38
C ARG A 8 5.28 -7.73 2.87
N THR A 9 5.70 -8.60 3.78
CA THR A 9 7.05 -8.54 4.32
C THR A 9 8.05 -9.07 3.29
N LEU A 10 9.12 -8.32 3.10
CA LEU A 10 10.18 -8.69 2.17
C LEU A 10 11.32 -9.33 2.95
N LYS A 11 12.24 -9.95 2.21
CA LYS A 11 13.38 -10.61 2.85
C LYS A 11 14.26 -9.64 3.58
N THR A 12 14.26 -8.38 3.18
CA THR A 12 15.08 -7.37 3.81
C THR A 12 14.51 -6.86 5.12
N GLY A 13 13.29 -7.29 5.48
CA GLY A 13 12.64 -6.77 6.67
C GLY A 13 11.70 -5.62 6.39
N SER A 14 11.79 -5.03 5.22
CA SER A 14 10.87 -3.98 4.82
C SER A 14 9.56 -4.61 4.40
N ARG A 15 8.52 -3.78 4.30
CA ARG A 15 7.21 -4.26 3.86
C ARG A 15 6.75 -3.47 2.66
N SER A 16 6.26 -4.16 1.64
CA SER A 16 5.73 -3.52 0.45
C SER A 16 4.25 -3.27 0.64
N ILE A 17 3.79 -2.09 0.30
CA ILE A 17 2.38 -1.74 0.44
C ILE A 17 1.67 -2.01 -0.87
N TYR A 18 0.53 -2.64 -0.80
CA TYR A 18 -0.27 -2.87 -1.99
C TYR A 18 -1.75 -2.71 -1.66
N LEU A 19 -2.54 -2.52 -2.70
CA LEU A 19 -3.99 -2.45 -2.57
C LEU A 19 -4.58 -3.78 -3.01
N ASP A 20 -5.50 -4.27 -2.19
CA ASP A 20 -6.23 -5.51 -2.45
C ASP A 20 -7.64 -5.12 -2.88
N PHE A 21 -7.98 -5.43 -4.11
CA PHE A 21 -9.29 -5.09 -4.68
C PHE A 21 -10.18 -6.32 -4.71
N TYR A 22 -11.42 -6.12 -4.38
CA TYR A 22 -12.40 -7.20 -4.44
C TYR A 22 -13.71 -6.68 -5.00
N GLU A 23 -14.22 -7.32 -6.03
CA GLU A 23 -15.49 -6.94 -6.61
C GLU A 23 -16.15 -8.13 -7.29
N LYS A 24 -17.36 -8.45 -6.84
CA LYS A 24 -18.20 -9.48 -7.48
C LYS A 24 -17.45 -10.79 -7.70
N GLY A 25 -16.74 -11.22 -6.67
CA GLY A 25 -16.03 -12.48 -6.73
C GLY A 25 -14.69 -12.42 -7.39
N LYS A 26 -14.30 -11.27 -7.90
CA LYS A 26 -13.00 -11.10 -8.50
C LYS A 26 -12.08 -10.38 -7.53
N ARG A 27 -10.81 -10.78 -7.53
CA ARG A 27 -9.85 -10.21 -6.61
C ARG A 27 -8.52 -10.01 -7.32
N TRP A 28 -7.92 -8.84 -7.11
CA TRP A 28 -6.62 -8.56 -7.69
C TRP A 28 -5.89 -7.58 -6.80
N ASN A 29 -4.57 -7.44 -7.02
CA ASN A 29 -3.72 -6.59 -6.22
C ASN A 29 -2.97 -5.62 -7.10
N GLU A 30 -2.67 -4.45 -6.53
CA GLU A 30 -1.80 -3.48 -7.20
C GLU A 30 -0.76 -3.00 -6.22
N TYR A 31 0.50 -3.16 -6.56
CA TYR A 31 1.60 -2.70 -5.73
C TYR A 31 1.91 -1.25 -6.04
N LEU A 32 2.09 -0.46 -4.99
CA LEU A 32 2.19 0.99 -5.12
C LEU A 32 3.62 1.50 -5.16
N ASN A 33 4.61 0.61 -5.10
CA ASN A 33 6.02 1.03 -4.98
C ASN A 33 6.25 1.87 -3.74
N LEU A 34 5.49 1.62 -2.70
CA LEU A 34 5.67 2.25 -1.40
C LEU A 34 6.10 1.18 -0.42
N PHE A 35 7.01 1.54 0.47
CA PHE A 35 7.58 0.57 1.40
C PHE A 35 7.58 1.12 2.81
N LEU A 36 7.37 0.22 3.77
CA LEU A 36 7.53 0.53 5.18
C LEU A 36 8.88 -0.02 5.62
N VAL A 37 9.59 0.77 6.42
CA VAL A 37 10.89 0.32 6.94
C VAL A 37 10.68 -0.36 8.30
N PRO A 38 11.64 -1.20 8.73
CA PRO A 38 11.55 -1.84 10.04
C PRO A 38 11.48 -0.80 11.16
N ASP A 39 10.83 -1.14 12.25
CA ASP A 39 10.61 -0.20 13.33
C ASP A 39 11.91 0.32 13.95
N ASP A 40 12.99 -0.44 13.86
CA ASP A 40 14.26 -0.04 14.43
C ASP A 40 15.10 0.81 13.48
N ALA A 41 14.57 1.11 12.30
CA ALA A 41 15.29 1.94 11.36
C ALA A 41 15.22 3.41 11.78
N PRO A 42 16.26 4.22 11.45
CA PRO A 42 16.20 5.66 11.74
C PRO A 42 15.01 6.29 11.04
N ASP A 43 14.31 7.14 11.75
CA ASP A 43 13.14 7.84 11.22
C ASP A 43 12.04 6.90 10.72
N ALA A 44 12.02 5.66 11.23
CA ALA A 44 11.03 4.69 10.76
C ALA A 44 9.61 5.22 10.88
N ARG A 45 9.29 5.84 12.02
CA ARG A 45 7.94 6.32 12.25
C ARG A 45 7.54 7.35 11.20
N ARG A 46 8.41 8.33 10.96
CA ARG A 46 8.10 9.38 10.00
C ARG A 46 8.00 8.83 8.58
N LEU A 47 8.92 7.96 8.21
CA LEU A 47 8.91 7.38 6.88
C LEU A 47 7.67 6.51 6.66
N ASN A 48 7.30 5.73 7.67
CA ASN A 48 6.15 4.85 7.54
C ASN A 48 4.85 5.64 7.51
N GLU A 49 4.75 6.72 8.29
CA GLU A 49 3.57 7.56 8.23
C GLU A 49 3.42 8.21 6.87
N ALA A 50 4.52 8.65 6.28
CA ALA A 50 4.47 9.26 4.96
C ALA A 50 4.05 8.24 3.91
N ALA A 51 4.57 7.03 4.00
CA ALA A 51 4.22 5.98 3.04
C ALA A 51 2.74 5.61 3.15
N MET A 52 2.25 5.47 4.38
CA MET A 52 0.83 5.13 4.58
C MET A 52 -0.08 6.27 4.15
N ALA A 53 0.33 7.51 4.37
CA ALA A 53 -0.46 8.64 3.92
C ALA A 53 -0.58 8.63 2.40
N LYS A 54 0.52 8.32 1.72
CA LYS A 54 0.49 8.25 0.27
C LYS A 54 -0.40 7.10 -0.20
N ALA A 55 -0.34 5.96 0.47
CA ALA A 55 -1.17 4.82 0.13
C ALA A 55 -2.65 5.16 0.31
N ASN A 56 -2.98 5.85 1.39
CA ASN A 56 -4.35 6.27 1.64
C ASN A 56 -4.84 7.26 0.59
N GLU A 57 -3.96 8.13 0.15
CA GLU A 57 -4.30 9.08 -0.90
C GLU A 57 -4.64 8.35 -2.20
N ILE A 58 -3.84 7.38 -2.56
CA ILE A 58 -4.07 6.61 -3.78
C ILE A 58 -5.39 5.84 -3.67
N LYS A 59 -5.62 5.23 -2.51
CA LYS A 59 -6.85 4.49 -2.28
C LYS A 59 -8.06 5.42 -2.38
N SER A 60 -7.94 6.62 -1.85
CA SER A 60 -9.03 7.58 -1.83
C SER A 60 -9.40 8.06 -3.23
N LYS A 61 -8.41 8.18 -4.09
CA LYS A 61 -8.66 8.56 -5.47
C LYS A 61 -9.30 7.44 -6.26
N GLY A 62 -9.43 6.32 -5.66
CA GLY A 62 -9.96 5.15 -6.31
C GLY A 62 -8.90 4.64 -7.22
N ILE A 63 -9.07 4.36 -8.19
CA ILE A 63 -8.17 3.79 -9.02
C ILE A 63 -8.19 4.38 -10.30
N LYS A 64 -8.44 4.95 -10.22
CA LYS A 64 -8.44 5.45 -11.30
C LYS A 64 -7.58 5.56 -12.11
N ASN A 65 -7.18 5.48 -11.86
CA ASN A 65 -6.40 5.60 -12.56
C ASN A 65 -6.36 5.00 -13.69
N HIS A 66 -6.87 4.44 -13.84
CA HIS A 66 -6.77 3.90 -14.93
C HIS A 66 -7.76 4.17 -15.77
N ASP A 67 -8.24 4.73 -15.61
CA ASP A 67 -9.09 5.02 -16.39
C ASP A 67 -8.92 5.79 -17.23
N VAL A 68 -8.59 5.99 -17.30
CA VAL A 68 -8.57 6.59 -17.96
C VAL A 68 -8.62 6.62 -18.56
#